data_020931ed11ea7975bd72f710f1424d0a
#
_entry.id   020931ed11ea7975bd72f710f1424d0a
#
_cell.length_a   1.000
_cell.length_b   1.000
_cell.length_c   1.000
_cell.angle_alpha   90.00
_cell.angle_beta   90.00
_cell.angle_gamma   90.00
#
_symmetry.space_group_name_H-M   'P 1'
#
loop_
_entity.id
_entity.type
_entity.pdbx_description
1 polymer ?
#
loop_
_entity_poly.entity_id
_entity_poly.type
_entity_poly.pdbx_seq_one_letter_code
_entity_poly.pdbx_strand_id
1 'polypeptide(L)'
;GIASMTLPAARELARIGVRVMAIAPGLFATAMTDTLPDAAREAIAANIPFPKRLGKAQEFADLARHIVENTMLNGTVVRLDGAVRLQAR
;
A
#
# COMPACT_ATOMS: atom_id res chain seq x y z
N GLY A 1 6.90 13.18 4.82
CA GLY A 1 6.80 12.22 3.73
C GLY A 1 5.54 12.39 2.90
N ILE A 2 5.33 11.46 2.01
CA ILE A 2 4.16 11.49 1.11
C ILE A 2 2.85 11.50 1.90
N ALA A 3 2.78 10.72 2.98
CA ALA A 3 1.58 10.62 3.80
C ALA A 3 1.17 11.97 4.40
N SER A 4 2.15 12.76 4.86
CA SER A 4 1.86 14.07 5.46
C SER A 4 1.45 15.12 4.44
N MET A 5 1.72 14.90 3.16
CA MET A 5 1.36 15.81 2.06
C MET A 5 0.00 15.50 1.45
N THR A 6 -0.54 14.31 1.69
CA THR A 6 -1.75 13.83 1.00
C THR A 6 -2.97 14.69 1.31
N LEU A 7 -3.27 14.93 2.57
CA LEU A 7 -4.46 15.71 2.93
C LEU A 7 -4.35 17.17 2.51
N PRO A 8 -3.24 17.88 2.76
CA PRO A 8 -3.11 19.27 2.28
C PRO A 8 -3.24 19.38 0.76
N ALA A 9 -2.62 18.46 0.01
CA ALA A 9 -2.72 18.45 -1.45
C ALA A 9 -4.15 18.20 -1.91
N ALA A 10 -4.85 17.26 -1.27
CA ALA A 10 -6.26 16.98 -1.60
C ALA A 10 -7.14 18.19 -1.39
N ARG A 11 -6.93 18.90 -0.29
CA ARG A 11 -7.73 20.10 0.03
C ARG A 11 -7.44 21.23 -0.94
N GLU A 12 -6.19 21.41 -1.32
CA GLU A 12 -5.81 22.45 -2.28
C GLU A 12 -6.37 22.15 -3.67
N LEU A 13 -6.23 20.92 -4.15
CA LEU A 13 -6.65 20.53 -5.49
C LEU A 13 -8.16 20.29 -5.60
N ALA A 14 -8.88 20.23 -4.47
CA ALA A 14 -10.33 20.13 -4.47
C ALA A 14 -10.99 21.28 -5.25
N ARG A 15 -10.33 22.43 -5.27
CA ARG A 15 -10.82 23.62 -5.99
C ARG A 15 -11.01 23.37 -7.49
N ILE A 16 -10.20 22.48 -8.04
CA ILE A 16 -10.25 22.16 -9.47
C ILE A 16 -10.79 20.74 -9.72
N GLY A 17 -11.42 20.14 -8.72
CA GLY A 17 -12.07 18.85 -8.87
C GLY A 17 -11.11 17.66 -8.95
N VAL A 18 -9.94 17.76 -8.34
CA VAL A 18 -8.93 16.70 -8.34
C VAL A 18 -8.88 16.06 -6.95
N ARG A 19 -8.98 14.74 -6.91
CA ARG A 19 -8.79 13.95 -5.70
C ARG A 19 -7.33 13.53 -5.58
N VAL A 20 -6.85 13.42 -4.35
CA VAL A 20 -5.49 12.96 -4.06
C VAL A 20 -5.56 11.86 -3.02
N MET A 21 -5.07 10.69 -3.38
CA MET A 21 -5.00 9.53 -2.51
C MET A 21 -3.57 8.98 -2.54
N ALA A 22 -3.20 8.28 -1.49
CA ALA A 22 -1.92 7.57 -1.45
C ALA A 22 -2.14 6.13 -1.00
N ILE A 23 -1.35 5.23 -1.54
CA ILE A 23 -1.31 3.84 -1.08
C ILE A 23 0.05 3.62 -0.43
N ALA A 24 0.04 3.08 0.78
CA ALA A 24 1.26 2.68 1.47
C ALA A 24 1.34 1.15 1.43
N PRO A 25 2.03 0.57 0.44
CA PRO A 25 2.13 -0.88 0.32
C PRO A 25 3.10 -1.45 1.35
N GLY A 26 2.86 -2.67 1.78
CA GLY A 26 3.79 -3.44 2.57
C GLY A 26 4.72 -4.27 1.70
N LEU A 27 4.83 -5.54 2.06
CA LEU A 27 5.74 -6.47 1.37
C LEU A 27 4.98 -7.22 0.28
N PHE A 28 5.32 -6.93 -0.97
CA PHE A 28 4.66 -7.52 -2.13
C PHE A 28 5.62 -8.40 -2.91
N ALA A 29 5.06 -9.45 -3.52
CA ALA A 29 5.80 -10.28 -4.45
C ALA A 29 6.14 -9.48 -5.70
N THR A 30 7.42 -9.46 -6.05
CA THR A 30 7.94 -8.76 -7.22
C THR A 30 8.90 -9.70 -7.95
N ALA A 31 9.34 -9.29 -9.13
CA ALA A 31 10.36 -10.05 -9.85
C ALA A 31 11.63 -10.24 -8.99
N MET A 32 11.96 -9.26 -8.15
CA MET A 32 13.13 -9.36 -7.27
C MET A 32 12.93 -10.43 -6.19
N THR A 33 11.75 -10.52 -5.57
CA THR A 33 11.48 -11.54 -4.56
C THR A 33 11.38 -12.93 -5.17
N ASP A 34 11.00 -13.05 -6.44
CA ASP A 34 10.91 -14.33 -7.14
C ASP A 34 12.28 -14.99 -7.32
N THR A 35 13.35 -14.21 -7.26
CA THR A 35 14.73 -14.73 -7.35
C THR A 35 15.25 -15.26 -6.01
N LEU A 36 14.55 -15.00 -4.91
CA LEU A 36 14.97 -15.45 -3.60
C LEU A 36 14.68 -16.94 -3.38
N PRO A 37 15.50 -17.64 -2.59
CA PRO A 37 15.16 -19.00 -2.15
C PRO A 37 13.84 -19.02 -1.38
N ASP A 38 13.13 -20.14 -1.43
CA ASP A 38 11.85 -20.29 -0.74
C ASP A 38 11.94 -19.97 0.74
N ALA A 39 13.01 -20.41 1.41
CA ALA A 39 13.21 -20.15 2.83
C ALA A 39 13.31 -18.65 3.14
N ALA A 40 13.95 -17.88 2.25
CA ALA A 40 14.06 -16.43 2.43
C ALA A 40 12.70 -15.75 2.25
N ARG A 41 11.93 -16.17 1.26
CA ARG A 41 10.57 -15.64 1.06
C ARG A 41 9.66 -15.97 2.23
N GLU A 42 9.74 -17.19 2.75
CA GLU A 42 8.95 -17.60 3.91
C GLU A 42 9.31 -16.80 5.16
N ALA A 43 10.61 -16.52 5.34
CA ALA A 43 11.06 -15.70 6.47
C ALA A 43 10.51 -14.28 6.40
N ILE A 44 10.48 -13.68 5.22
CA ILE A 44 9.90 -12.36 5.00
C ILE A 44 8.39 -12.39 5.28
N ALA A 45 7.69 -13.39 4.73
CA ALA A 45 6.24 -13.52 4.90
C ALA A 45 5.84 -13.75 6.36
N ALA A 46 6.69 -14.40 7.14
CA ALA A 46 6.44 -14.67 8.55
C ALA A 46 6.33 -13.39 9.38
N ASN A 47 6.91 -12.28 8.92
CA ASN A 47 6.84 -10.99 9.59
C ASN A 47 5.50 -10.26 9.34
N ILE A 48 4.68 -10.76 8.44
CA ILE A 48 3.37 -10.17 8.15
C ILE A 48 2.35 -10.80 9.10
N PRO A 49 1.65 -10.00 9.90
CA PRO A 49 0.69 -10.55 10.87
C PRO A 49 -0.40 -11.40 10.22
N PHE A 50 -1.10 -10.89 9.21
CA PHE A 50 -2.14 -11.63 8.51
C PHE A 50 -2.58 -10.86 7.25
N PRO A 51 -2.70 -11.55 6.10
CA PRO A 51 -2.31 -12.93 5.86
C PRO A 51 -0.79 -13.10 5.84
N LYS A 52 -0.30 -14.27 6.28
CA LYS A 52 1.15 -14.53 6.37
C LYS A 52 1.71 -14.93 5.00
N ARG A 53 1.70 -13.98 4.10
CA ARG A 53 2.24 -14.11 2.76
C ARG A 53 2.56 -12.74 2.21
N LEU A 54 3.38 -12.69 1.18
CA LEU A 54 3.59 -11.45 0.43
C LEU A 54 2.29 -11.04 -0.29
N GLY A 55 2.07 -9.75 -0.39
CA GLY A 55 0.97 -9.23 -1.19
C GLY A 55 1.16 -9.56 -2.66
N LYS A 56 0.05 -9.71 -3.37
CA LYS A 56 0.07 -9.98 -4.82
C LYS A 56 -0.10 -8.67 -5.58
N ALA A 57 0.58 -8.55 -6.72
CA ALA A 57 0.45 -7.36 -7.58
C ALA A 57 -1.01 -7.05 -7.90
N GLN A 58 -1.84 -8.07 -8.11
CA GLN A 58 -3.26 -7.90 -8.39
C GLN A 58 -4.00 -7.22 -7.22
N GLU A 59 -3.59 -7.50 -6.00
CA GLU A 59 -4.22 -6.89 -4.82
C GLU A 59 -3.95 -5.38 -4.78
N PHE A 60 -2.74 -4.97 -5.16
CA PHE A 60 -2.43 -3.54 -5.29
C PHE A 60 -3.24 -2.91 -6.41
N ALA A 61 -3.31 -3.56 -7.56
CA ALA A 61 -4.06 -3.07 -8.71
C ALA A 61 -5.56 -2.95 -8.39
N ASP A 62 -6.12 -3.90 -7.67
CA ASP A 62 -7.53 -3.88 -7.27
C ASP A 62 -7.84 -2.71 -6.34
N LEU A 63 -6.95 -2.41 -5.40
CA LEU A 63 -7.11 -1.26 -4.53
C LEU A 63 -7.01 0.06 -5.32
N ALA A 64 -6.02 0.16 -6.19
CA ALA A 64 -5.85 1.36 -7.02
C ALA A 64 -7.09 1.60 -7.89
N ARG A 65 -7.64 0.54 -8.48
CA ARG A 65 -8.87 0.62 -9.26
C ARG A 65 -10.05 1.07 -8.40
N HIS A 66 -10.19 0.51 -7.21
CA HIS A 66 -11.26 0.92 -6.30
C HIS A 66 -11.16 2.40 -5.92
N ILE A 67 -9.95 2.88 -5.68
CA ILE A 67 -9.74 4.29 -5.36
C ILE A 67 -10.17 5.19 -6.52
N VAL A 68 -9.85 4.79 -7.75
CA VAL A 68 -10.28 5.55 -8.94
C VAL A 68 -11.80 5.57 -9.07
N GLU A 69 -12.46 4.44 -8.84
CA GLU A 69 -13.90 4.28 -9.02
C GLU A 69 -14.72 4.86 -7.87
N ASN A 70 -14.18 4.86 -6.66
CA ASN A 70 -14.89 5.36 -5.49
C ASN A 70 -14.56 6.83 -5.27
N THR A 71 -15.37 7.70 -5.85
CA THR A 71 -15.11 9.13 -5.91
C THR A 71 -15.20 9.86 -4.57
N MET A 72 -15.71 9.22 -3.52
CA MET A 72 -15.75 9.83 -2.19
C MET A 72 -14.44 9.69 -1.44
N LEU A 73 -13.54 8.81 -1.89
CA LEU A 73 -12.21 8.67 -1.30
C LEU A 73 -11.33 9.84 -1.72
N ASN A 74 -10.84 10.58 -0.73
CA ASN A 74 -9.99 11.74 -0.98
C ASN A 74 -9.19 12.11 0.26
N GLY A 75 -7.93 12.44 0.08
CA GLY A 75 -7.12 13.03 1.14
C GLY A 75 -6.59 12.05 2.19
N THR A 76 -6.63 10.75 1.92
CA THR A 76 -6.17 9.78 2.90
C THR A 76 -5.14 8.82 2.32
N VAL A 77 -4.43 8.16 3.21
CA VAL A 77 -3.46 7.12 2.88
C VAL A 77 -4.08 5.78 3.26
N VAL A 78 -4.12 4.84 2.33
CA VAL A 78 -4.58 3.48 2.59
C VAL A 78 -3.37 2.56 2.69
N ARG A 79 -3.22 1.90 3.83
CA ARG A 79 -2.15 0.92 4.02
C ARG A 79 -2.63 -0.42 3.48
N LEU A 80 -1.79 -1.05 2.67
CA LEU A 80 -2.08 -2.36 2.08
C LEU A 80 -0.90 -3.28 2.41
N ASP A 81 -0.87 -3.80 3.63
CA ASP A 81 0.35 -4.36 4.20
C ASP A 81 0.15 -5.54 5.16
N GLY A 82 -1.06 -6.07 5.29
CA GLY A 82 -1.31 -7.17 6.22
C GLY A 82 -0.98 -6.83 7.67
N ALA A 83 -1.07 -5.57 8.03
CA ALA A 83 -0.79 -5.03 9.37
C ALA A 83 0.69 -5.06 9.75
N VAL A 84 1.58 -5.16 8.77
CA VAL A 84 3.03 -5.07 9.02
C VAL A 84 3.37 -3.70 9.61
N ARG A 85 4.25 -3.71 10.61
CA ARG A 85 4.84 -2.50 11.19
C ARG A 85 6.32 -2.77 11.45
N LEU A 86 7.15 -1.75 11.23
CA LEU A 86 8.54 -1.83 11.62
C LEU A 86 8.63 -1.81 13.13
N GLN A 87 9.41 -2.72 13.68
CA GLN A 87 9.62 -2.73 15.12
C GLN A 87 10.63 -1.67 15.49
N ALA A 88 10.35 -0.95 16.58
CA ALA A 88 11.29 -0.02 17.17
C ALA A 88 12.45 -0.81 17.77
N ARG A 89 13.65 -0.27 17.66
CA ARG A 89 14.83 -0.86 18.26
C ARG A 89 15.29 -0.06 19.45
#